data_b57c98c08609743393450924a8a4c771
#
_entry.id   b57c98c08609743393450924a8a4c771
#
_cell.length_a   1.000
_cell.length_b   1.000
_cell.length_c   1.000
_cell.angle_alpha   90.00
_cell.angle_beta   90.00
_cell.angle_gamma   90.00
#
_symmetry.space_group_name_H-M   'P 1'
#
loop_
_entity.id
_entity.type
_entity.pdbx_description
1 polymer ?
#
loop_
_entity_poly.entity_id
_entity_poly.type
_entity_poly.pdbx_seq_one_letter_code
_entity_poly.pdbx_strand_id
1 'polypeptide(L)'
;ISGIRGTIGGKPGDGLSPIDIVKFTYAYCATLPSRKPQPNGGKYKIVVGKDARLSGGMVENLVVGTLMACGVDVVRIGLASTPTTELAVTFAKADGGIILTASHNPRQWNALKLLNDKGEFLTAAEGQAILDLAAAEDFNFADVDDLGHITEHDYTDEHLDSVLALEAVDVQAIKDAHFKVVLDA
;
A
#
# COMPACT_ATOMS: atom_id res chain seq x y z
N ILE A 1 12.84 1.73 6.56
CA ILE A 1 12.22 0.53 7.19
C ILE A 1 11.24 -0.06 6.19
N SER A 2 11.39 -1.33 5.81
CA SER A 2 10.59 -1.97 4.76
C SER A 2 9.20 -2.46 5.22
N GLY A 3 8.53 -1.71 6.11
CA GLY A 3 7.16 -1.99 6.55
C GLY A 3 7.03 -2.78 7.86
N ILE A 4 5.79 -2.91 8.30
CA ILE A 4 5.38 -3.65 9.50
C ILE A 4 5.06 -5.08 9.07
N ARG A 5 5.84 -6.06 9.52
CA ARG A 5 5.70 -7.45 9.10
C ARG A 5 5.59 -8.40 10.29
N GLY A 6 4.87 -9.49 10.06
CA GLY A 6 4.72 -10.55 11.05
C GLY A 6 4.10 -11.82 10.46
N THR A 7 4.08 -12.87 11.25
CA THR A 7 3.30 -14.07 10.93
C THR A 7 1.81 -13.77 11.11
N ILE A 8 1.00 -14.25 10.19
CA ILE A 8 -0.45 -14.09 10.26
C ILE A 8 -1.03 -15.01 11.34
N GLY A 9 -1.89 -14.44 12.18
CA GLY A 9 -2.54 -15.15 13.29
C GLY A 9 -1.85 -14.94 14.64
N GLY A 10 -2.20 -15.75 15.61
CA GLY A 10 -1.67 -15.64 16.98
C GLY A 10 -2.39 -14.56 17.80
N LYS A 11 -1.76 -14.18 18.91
CA LYS A 11 -2.26 -13.11 19.79
C LYS A 11 -1.84 -11.75 19.24
N PRO A 12 -2.65 -10.69 19.46
CA PRO A 12 -2.23 -9.33 19.13
C PRO A 12 -0.87 -8.99 19.78
N GLY A 13 0.02 -8.39 18.98
CA GLY A 13 1.38 -8.07 19.40
C GLY A 13 2.45 -9.13 19.18
N ASP A 14 2.07 -10.42 19.02
CA ASP A 14 3.04 -11.50 18.77
C ASP A 14 3.40 -11.67 17.29
N GLY A 15 2.60 -11.09 16.39
CA GLY A 15 2.77 -11.19 14.95
C GLY A 15 1.99 -10.12 14.20
N LEU A 16 1.33 -10.49 13.11
CA LEU A 16 0.43 -9.64 12.36
C LEU A 16 -1.00 -10.22 12.44
N SER A 17 -1.62 -10.07 13.60
CA SER A 17 -3.01 -10.48 13.81
C SER A 17 -3.99 -9.51 13.11
N PRO A 18 -5.27 -9.87 12.95
CA PRO A 18 -6.28 -8.93 12.44
C PRO A 18 -6.34 -7.61 13.21
N ILE A 19 -6.17 -7.64 14.53
CA ILE A 19 -6.17 -6.43 15.36
C ILE A 19 -4.94 -5.57 15.07
N ASP A 20 -3.76 -6.18 14.92
CA ASP A 20 -2.54 -5.46 14.58
C ASP A 20 -2.65 -4.79 13.20
N ILE A 21 -3.27 -5.45 12.21
CA ILE A 21 -3.52 -4.88 10.87
C ILE A 21 -4.38 -3.62 10.99
N VAL A 22 -5.49 -3.68 11.72
CA VAL A 22 -6.37 -2.51 11.95
C VAL A 22 -5.62 -1.40 12.67
N LYS A 23 -4.92 -1.72 13.76
CA LYS A 23 -4.15 -0.78 14.57
C LYS A 23 -3.10 -0.02 13.75
N PHE A 24 -2.27 -0.73 12.99
CA PHE A 24 -1.22 -0.10 12.18
C PHE A 24 -1.78 0.67 10.97
N THR A 25 -2.88 0.21 10.39
CA THR A 25 -3.56 0.93 9.31
C THR A 25 -4.17 2.24 9.83
N TYR A 26 -4.83 2.22 10.99
CA TYR A 26 -5.31 3.43 11.65
C TYR A 26 -4.18 4.40 11.95
N ALA A 27 -3.09 3.93 12.57
CA ALA A 27 -1.93 4.76 12.91
C ALA A 27 -1.32 5.40 11.65
N TYR A 28 -1.26 4.68 10.52
CA TYR A 28 -0.84 5.26 9.25
C TYR A 28 -1.78 6.39 8.80
N CYS A 29 -3.11 6.20 8.87
CA CYS A 29 -4.08 7.26 8.57
C CYS A 29 -3.89 8.49 9.45
N ALA A 30 -3.71 8.30 10.75
CA ALA A 30 -3.54 9.39 11.72
C ALA A 30 -2.30 10.25 11.46
N THR A 31 -1.28 9.73 10.74
CA THR A 31 -0.11 10.51 10.32
C THR A 31 -0.33 11.35 9.06
N LEU A 32 -1.39 11.09 8.26
CA LEU A 32 -1.59 11.79 6.98
C LEU A 32 -1.67 13.32 7.13
N PRO A 33 -2.44 13.90 8.09
CA PRO A 33 -2.53 15.35 8.23
C PRO A 33 -1.19 16.03 8.52
N SER A 34 -0.30 15.37 9.27
CA SER A 34 1.03 15.91 9.58
C SER A 34 2.01 15.81 8.42
N ARG A 35 1.84 14.81 7.54
CA ARG A 35 2.69 14.60 6.36
C ARG A 35 2.24 15.45 5.17
N LYS A 36 0.93 15.60 4.97
CA LYS A 36 0.35 16.36 3.87
C LYS A 36 -0.97 16.99 4.32
N PRO A 37 -0.96 18.24 4.80
CA PRO A 37 -2.20 18.93 5.15
C PRO A 37 -3.14 19.03 3.94
N GLN A 38 -4.43 18.68 4.13
CA GLN A 38 -5.44 18.79 3.08
C GLN A 38 -5.93 20.25 2.98
N PRO A 39 -5.69 20.94 1.88
CA PRO A 39 -6.34 22.22 1.63
C PRO A 39 -7.83 21.96 1.33
N ASN A 40 -8.71 22.73 1.96
CA ASN A 40 -10.16 22.74 1.69
C ASN A 40 -11.00 21.52 2.15
N GLY A 41 -10.54 20.73 3.12
CA GLY A 41 -11.36 19.68 3.73
C GLY A 41 -11.67 18.48 2.83
N GLY A 42 -10.86 18.23 1.79
CA GLY A 42 -10.98 17.04 0.96
C GLY A 42 -10.56 15.76 1.72
N LYS A 43 -11.05 14.60 1.27
CA LYS A 43 -10.61 13.30 1.81
C LYS A 43 -9.21 12.95 1.32
N TYR A 44 -8.44 12.25 2.16
CA TYR A 44 -7.21 11.61 1.75
C TYR A 44 -7.51 10.44 0.83
N LYS A 45 -6.58 10.10 -0.04
CA LYS A 45 -6.67 8.99 -1.00
C LYS A 45 -5.45 8.08 -0.85
N ILE A 46 -5.67 6.78 -0.66
CA ILE A 46 -4.61 5.79 -0.48
C ILE A 46 -4.74 4.69 -1.53
N VAL A 47 -3.62 4.37 -2.20
CA VAL A 47 -3.53 3.20 -3.09
C VAL A 47 -3.24 1.95 -2.27
N VAL A 48 -3.93 0.85 -2.57
CA VAL A 48 -3.69 -0.46 -1.94
C VAL A 48 -3.45 -1.52 -3.01
N GLY A 49 -2.24 -2.09 -3.00
CA GLY A 49 -1.85 -3.22 -3.85
C GLY A 49 -1.38 -4.42 -3.02
N LYS A 50 -1.44 -5.62 -3.58
CA LYS A 50 -1.02 -6.86 -2.89
C LYS A 50 -0.32 -7.83 -3.80
N ASP A 51 0.48 -8.73 -3.21
CA ASP A 51 0.96 -9.94 -3.88
C ASP A 51 -0.06 -11.11 -3.78
N ALA A 52 0.30 -12.26 -4.31
CA ALA A 52 -0.55 -13.45 -4.36
C ALA A 52 -0.53 -14.30 -3.07
N ARG A 53 -0.10 -13.76 -1.93
CA ARG A 53 -0.06 -14.51 -0.65
C ARG A 53 -1.44 -14.98 -0.23
N LEU A 54 -1.50 -16.18 0.37
CA LEU A 54 -2.76 -16.79 0.85
C LEU A 54 -3.57 -15.85 1.78
N SER A 55 -2.88 -15.08 2.62
CA SER A 55 -3.51 -14.13 3.53
C SER A 55 -3.87 -12.79 2.87
N GLY A 56 -3.48 -12.57 1.59
CA GLY A 56 -3.62 -11.29 0.93
C GLY A 56 -5.04 -10.73 0.94
N GLY A 57 -6.05 -11.55 0.61
CA GLY A 57 -7.44 -11.11 0.60
C GLY A 57 -7.97 -10.70 1.98
N MET A 58 -7.62 -11.47 3.03
CA MET A 58 -8.02 -11.14 4.41
C MET A 58 -7.35 -9.84 4.87
N VAL A 59 -6.04 -9.69 4.65
CA VAL A 59 -5.29 -8.49 5.03
C VAL A 59 -5.81 -7.27 4.27
N GLU A 60 -6.06 -7.39 2.97
CA GLU A 60 -6.62 -6.32 2.14
C GLU A 60 -7.98 -5.84 2.66
N ASN A 61 -8.89 -6.77 2.98
CA ASN A 61 -10.21 -6.42 3.49
C ASN A 61 -10.14 -5.62 4.81
N LEU A 62 -9.24 -6.01 5.72
CA LEU A 62 -9.03 -5.28 6.97
C LEU A 62 -8.41 -3.90 6.74
N VAL A 63 -7.40 -3.80 5.87
CA VAL A 63 -6.76 -2.52 5.52
C VAL A 63 -7.75 -1.59 4.86
N VAL A 64 -8.45 -2.04 3.82
CA VAL A 64 -9.41 -1.22 3.07
C VAL A 64 -10.56 -0.78 3.98
N GLY A 65 -11.14 -1.69 4.77
CA GLY A 65 -12.20 -1.35 5.71
C GLY A 65 -11.76 -0.32 6.76
N THR A 66 -10.51 -0.45 7.26
CA THR A 66 -9.97 0.51 8.23
C THR A 66 -9.71 1.89 7.60
N LEU A 67 -9.15 1.94 6.38
CA LEU A 67 -8.97 3.20 5.65
C LEU A 67 -10.30 3.92 5.46
N MET A 68 -11.34 3.20 5.02
CA MET A 68 -12.69 3.76 4.87
C MET A 68 -13.23 4.28 6.20
N ALA A 69 -13.07 3.52 7.29
CA ALA A 69 -13.49 3.93 8.62
C ALA A 69 -12.72 5.17 9.14
N CYS A 70 -11.53 5.44 8.61
CA CYS A 70 -10.78 6.68 8.86
C CYS A 70 -11.21 7.85 7.95
N GLY A 71 -12.24 7.71 7.13
CA GLY A 71 -12.67 8.74 6.18
C GLY A 71 -11.75 8.88 4.95
N VAL A 72 -10.94 7.87 4.65
CA VAL A 72 -9.94 7.87 3.57
C VAL A 72 -10.49 7.13 2.36
N ASP A 73 -10.41 7.76 1.18
CA ASP A 73 -10.74 7.12 -0.09
C ASP A 73 -9.65 6.13 -0.49
N VAL A 74 -10.06 4.98 -1.05
CA VAL A 74 -9.16 3.88 -1.40
C VAL A 74 -9.18 3.62 -2.90
N VAL A 75 -8.00 3.54 -3.51
CA VAL A 75 -7.82 3.00 -4.85
C VAL A 75 -7.25 1.60 -4.71
N ARG A 76 -8.10 0.59 -4.94
CA ARG A 76 -7.70 -0.82 -4.91
C ARG A 76 -7.15 -1.20 -6.29
N ILE A 77 -5.88 -1.62 -6.35
CA ILE A 77 -5.22 -1.98 -7.61
C ILE A 77 -5.03 -3.49 -7.81
N GLY A 78 -5.52 -4.29 -6.86
CA GLY A 78 -5.48 -5.76 -6.96
C GLY A 78 -4.08 -6.35 -6.82
N LEU A 79 -3.79 -7.38 -7.64
CA LEU A 79 -2.46 -8.00 -7.69
C LEU A 79 -1.49 -7.06 -8.41
N ALA A 80 -0.48 -6.60 -7.69
CA ALA A 80 0.48 -5.65 -8.22
C ALA A 80 1.88 -5.88 -7.65
N SER A 81 2.89 -5.61 -8.45
CA SER A 81 4.27 -5.58 -7.98
C SER A 81 4.52 -4.35 -7.08
N THR A 82 5.61 -4.40 -6.31
CA THR A 82 6.03 -3.24 -5.51
C THR A 82 6.16 -1.97 -6.38
N PRO A 83 6.92 -1.97 -7.50
CA PRO A 83 7.03 -0.76 -8.33
C PRO A 83 5.71 -0.35 -9.00
N THR A 84 4.83 -1.28 -9.36
CA THR A 84 3.49 -0.91 -9.87
C THR A 84 2.70 -0.13 -8.82
N THR A 85 2.75 -0.56 -7.55
CA THR A 85 2.03 0.13 -6.47
C THR A 85 2.66 1.51 -6.16
N GLU A 86 3.99 1.61 -6.20
CA GLU A 86 4.71 2.88 -6.02
C GLU A 86 4.33 3.89 -7.10
N LEU A 87 4.34 3.48 -8.37
CA LEU A 87 3.91 4.33 -9.50
C LEU A 87 2.41 4.68 -9.44
N ALA A 88 1.56 3.74 -9.05
CA ALA A 88 0.13 3.96 -8.92
C ALA A 88 -0.21 5.09 -7.94
N VAL A 89 0.60 5.29 -6.86
CA VAL A 89 0.44 6.42 -5.95
C VAL A 89 0.54 7.74 -6.71
N THR A 90 1.54 7.87 -7.59
CA THR A 90 1.77 9.10 -8.37
C THR A 90 0.74 9.27 -9.49
N PHE A 91 0.37 8.19 -10.20
CA PHE A 91 -0.64 8.23 -11.26
C PHE A 91 -2.03 8.59 -10.73
N ALA A 92 -2.42 8.01 -9.59
CA ALA A 92 -3.68 8.30 -8.91
C ALA A 92 -3.68 9.68 -8.24
N LYS A 93 -2.52 10.35 -8.15
CA LYS A 93 -2.32 11.55 -7.31
C LYS A 93 -2.82 11.29 -5.89
N ALA A 94 -2.44 10.13 -5.34
CA ALA A 94 -2.83 9.72 -4.01
C ALA A 94 -1.91 10.36 -2.94
N ASP A 95 -2.35 10.33 -1.70
CA ASP A 95 -1.62 10.90 -0.56
C ASP A 95 -0.69 9.88 0.10
N GLY A 96 -0.68 8.66 -0.43
CA GLY A 96 0.19 7.57 -0.05
C GLY A 96 -0.28 6.23 -0.57
N GLY A 97 0.36 5.15 -0.10
CA GLY A 97 0.01 3.80 -0.51
C GLY A 97 0.36 2.75 0.54
N ILE A 98 -0.26 1.59 0.41
CA ILE A 98 0.06 0.40 1.21
C ILE A 98 0.25 -0.79 0.27
N ILE A 99 1.43 -1.44 0.37
CA ILE A 99 1.70 -2.68 -0.35
C ILE A 99 1.61 -3.85 0.63
N LEU A 100 0.74 -4.80 0.33
CA LEU A 100 0.51 -5.98 1.15
C LEU A 100 1.38 -7.13 0.63
N THR A 101 2.60 -7.22 1.15
CA THR A 101 3.58 -8.23 0.73
C THR A 101 4.67 -8.41 1.77
N ALA A 102 5.03 -9.65 2.06
CA ALA A 102 6.22 -9.98 2.84
C ALA A 102 7.40 -10.41 1.96
N SER A 103 7.40 -10.06 0.66
CA SER A 103 8.51 -10.36 -0.27
C SER A 103 8.84 -11.86 -0.32
N HIS A 104 10.06 -12.26 0.05
CA HIS A 104 10.56 -13.64 0.06
C HIS A 104 10.33 -14.39 1.38
N ASN A 105 9.67 -13.80 2.37
CA ASN A 105 9.36 -14.49 3.61
C ASN A 105 8.43 -15.70 3.37
N PRO A 106 8.46 -16.74 4.20
CA PRO A 106 7.60 -17.91 4.07
C PRO A 106 6.10 -17.57 4.05
N ARG A 107 5.28 -18.51 3.56
CA ARG A 107 3.84 -18.28 3.26
C ARG A 107 3.00 -17.76 4.42
N GLN A 108 3.39 -18.02 5.67
CA GLN A 108 2.68 -17.57 6.87
C GLN A 108 2.93 -16.09 7.21
N TRP A 109 3.86 -15.43 6.51
CA TRP A 109 4.18 -14.03 6.73
C TRP A 109 3.32 -13.13 5.82
N ASN A 110 3.01 -11.93 6.30
CA ASN A 110 2.59 -10.80 5.49
C ASN A 110 3.15 -9.50 6.08
N ALA A 111 2.97 -8.40 5.39
CA ALA A 111 3.40 -7.09 5.88
C ALA A 111 2.57 -5.96 5.26
N LEU A 112 2.55 -4.83 5.96
CA LEU A 112 2.08 -3.53 5.48
C LEU A 112 3.31 -2.70 5.15
N LYS A 113 3.63 -2.51 3.88
CA LYS A 113 4.66 -1.59 3.42
C LYS A 113 4.01 -0.24 3.12
N LEU A 114 4.41 0.79 3.84
CA LEU A 114 3.75 2.09 3.84
C LEU A 114 4.51 3.08 2.97
N LEU A 115 3.79 3.77 2.09
CA LEU A 115 4.33 4.73 1.13
C LEU A 115 3.87 6.15 1.46
N ASN A 116 4.68 7.14 1.07
CA ASN A 116 4.32 8.55 1.05
C ASN A 116 3.57 8.93 -0.25
N ASP A 117 3.25 10.20 -0.43
CA ASP A 117 2.55 10.75 -1.61
C ASP A 117 3.39 10.76 -2.89
N LYS A 118 4.68 10.42 -2.81
CA LYS A 118 5.58 10.25 -3.96
C LYS A 118 5.74 8.78 -4.37
N GLY A 119 5.07 7.85 -3.68
CA GLY A 119 5.25 6.41 -3.88
C GLY A 119 6.53 5.85 -3.24
N GLU A 120 7.21 6.61 -2.38
CA GLU A 120 8.43 6.18 -1.70
C GLU A 120 8.11 5.57 -0.33
N PHE A 121 8.95 4.65 0.15
CA PHE A 121 8.83 4.13 1.51
C PHE A 121 9.01 5.24 2.55
N LEU A 122 8.27 5.13 3.63
CA LEU A 122 8.37 6.07 4.76
C LEU A 122 9.78 6.03 5.39
N THR A 123 10.22 7.18 5.86
CA THR A 123 11.47 7.33 6.62
C THR A 123 11.38 6.61 7.97
N ALA A 124 12.52 6.43 8.63
CA ALA A 124 12.57 5.85 9.97
C ALA A 124 11.78 6.67 11.00
N ALA A 125 11.82 8.01 10.90
CA ALA A 125 11.10 8.90 11.80
C ALA A 125 9.58 8.79 11.62
N GLU A 126 9.09 8.78 10.37
CA GLU A 126 7.67 8.56 10.06
C GLU A 126 7.20 7.18 10.53
N GLY A 127 8.02 6.15 10.32
CA GLY A 127 7.74 4.80 10.81
C GLY A 127 7.64 4.74 12.33
N GLN A 128 8.50 5.46 13.06
CA GLN A 128 8.45 5.52 14.52
C GLN A 128 7.16 6.22 15.01
N ALA A 129 6.78 7.32 14.37
CA ALA A 129 5.52 8.01 14.70
C ALA A 129 4.29 7.09 14.55
N ILE A 130 4.27 6.24 13.54
CA ILE A 130 3.20 5.24 13.36
C ILE A 130 3.22 4.20 14.50
N LEU A 131 4.39 3.72 14.90
CA LEU A 131 4.51 2.77 16.01
C LEU A 131 4.03 3.40 17.34
N ASP A 132 4.36 4.65 17.59
CA ASP A 132 3.95 5.37 18.80
C ASP A 132 2.43 5.56 18.83
N LEU A 133 1.80 5.97 17.71
CA LEU A 133 0.35 6.08 17.57
C LEU A 133 -0.35 4.73 17.73
N ALA A 134 0.20 3.69 17.13
CA ALA A 134 -0.34 2.34 17.28
C ALA A 134 -0.26 1.84 18.73
N ALA A 135 0.80 2.19 19.47
CA ALA A 135 0.95 1.83 20.87
C ALA A 135 0.02 2.63 21.80
N ALA A 136 -0.35 3.85 21.43
CA ALA A 136 -1.26 4.69 22.21
C ALA A 136 -2.71 4.14 22.19
N GLU A 137 -3.10 3.41 21.14
CA GLU A 137 -4.45 2.83 20.97
C GLU A 137 -5.60 3.84 21.11
N ASP A 138 -5.33 5.12 20.86
CA ASP A 138 -6.32 6.19 20.86
C ASP A 138 -6.97 6.29 19.47
N PHE A 139 -8.03 5.52 19.28
CA PHE A 139 -8.71 5.40 17.99
C PHE A 139 -9.93 6.31 17.94
N ASN A 140 -10.01 7.15 16.89
CA ASN A 140 -11.16 7.96 16.56
C ASN A 140 -11.51 7.77 15.07
N PHE A 141 -12.61 7.09 14.79
CA PHE A 141 -13.06 6.80 13.44
C PHE A 141 -14.09 7.82 12.96
N ALA A 142 -14.29 7.88 11.65
CA ALA A 142 -15.24 8.77 11.01
C ALA A 142 -16.70 8.32 11.26
N ASP A 143 -17.61 9.30 11.29
CA ASP A 143 -19.05 9.03 11.29
C ASP A 143 -19.50 8.48 9.93
N VAL A 144 -20.70 7.91 9.86
CA VAL A 144 -21.23 7.22 8.68
C VAL A 144 -21.25 8.09 7.43
N ASP A 145 -21.48 9.38 7.56
CA ASP A 145 -21.54 10.32 6.44
C ASP A 145 -20.15 10.71 5.92
N ASP A 146 -19.10 10.44 6.70
CA ASP A 146 -17.72 10.78 6.41
C ASP A 146 -16.85 9.59 5.99
N LEU A 147 -17.44 8.39 5.88
CA LEU A 147 -16.71 7.19 5.45
C LEU A 147 -16.06 7.38 4.08
N GLY A 148 -14.85 6.82 3.91
CA GLY A 148 -14.15 6.78 2.62
C GLY A 148 -14.84 5.87 1.60
N HIS A 149 -14.51 6.05 0.32
CA HIS A 149 -15.04 5.27 -0.80
C HIS A 149 -13.95 4.41 -1.44
N ILE A 150 -14.35 3.31 -2.09
CA ILE A 150 -13.45 2.46 -2.85
C ILE A 150 -13.64 2.73 -4.34
N THR A 151 -12.51 2.86 -5.06
CA THR A 151 -12.43 2.75 -6.51
C THR A 151 -11.46 1.63 -6.86
N GLU A 152 -11.64 1.02 -8.04
CA GLU A 152 -10.75 -0.04 -8.53
C GLU A 152 -10.11 0.41 -9.84
N HIS A 153 -8.80 0.18 -9.99
CA HIS A 153 -8.07 0.44 -11.22
C HIS A 153 -6.82 -0.44 -11.30
N ASP A 154 -6.56 -1.02 -12.46
CA ASP A 154 -5.32 -1.75 -12.74
C ASP A 154 -4.33 -0.80 -13.42
N TYR A 155 -3.21 -0.53 -12.77
CA TYR A 155 -2.15 0.35 -13.28
C TYR A 155 -1.04 -0.40 -14.02
N THR A 156 -1.28 -1.64 -14.46
CA THR A 156 -0.26 -2.44 -15.15
C THR A 156 0.16 -1.82 -16.47
N ASP A 157 -0.80 -1.34 -17.26
CA ASP A 157 -0.51 -0.74 -18.57
C ASP A 157 0.23 0.59 -18.43
N GLU A 158 -0.18 1.47 -17.51
CA GLU A 158 0.53 2.74 -17.23
C GLU A 158 1.95 2.50 -16.74
N HIS A 159 2.16 1.45 -15.93
CA HIS A 159 3.50 1.06 -15.50
C HIS A 159 4.35 0.59 -16.70
N LEU A 160 3.81 -0.30 -17.54
CA LEU A 160 4.50 -0.78 -18.74
C LEU A 160 4.86 0.37 -19.69
N ASP A 161 3.92 1.27 -19.95
CA ASP A 161 4.15 2.44 -20.79
C ASP A 161 5.28 3.32 -20.22
N SER A 162 5.31 3.51 -18.91
CA SER A 162 6.37 4.26 -18.23
C SER A 162 7.74 3.59 -18.39
N VAL A 163 7.82 2.26 -18.32
CA VAL A 163 9.06 1.52 -18.53
C VAL A 163 9.53 1.62 -19.98
N LEU A 164 8.60 1.48 -20.94
CA LEU A 164 8.90 1.57 -22.37
C LEU A 164 9.30 2.98 -22.82
N ALA A 165 8.88 4.01 -22.08
CA ALA A 165 9.24 5.41 -22.32
C ALA A 165 10.61 5.82 -21.74
N LEU A 166 11.27 4.95 -20.98
CA LEU A 166 12.61 5.25 -20.45
C LEU A 166 13.62 5.41 -21.59
N GLU A 167 14.46 6.44 -21.53
CA GLU A 167 15.52 6.71 -22.52
C GLU A 167 16.48 5.51 -22.71
N ALA A 168 16.68 4.71 -21.68
CA ALA A 168 17.54 3.53 -21.71
C ALA A 168 16.88 2.30 -22.39
N VAL A 169 15.58 2.37 -22.73
CA VAL A 169 14.84 1.26 -23.33
C VAL A 169 14.65 1.50 -24.83
N ASP A 170 15.48 0.85 -25.64
CA ASP A 170 15.32 0.84 -27.09
C ASP A 170 14.42 -0.33 -27.52
N VAL A 171 13.11 -0.04 -27.63
CA VAL A 171 12.07 -1.01 -28.00
C VAL A 171 12.34 -1.61 -29.39
N GLN A 172 12.89 -0.80 -30.34
CA GLN A 172 13.16 -1.30 -31.69
C GLN A 172 14.35 -2.27 -31.69
N ALA A 173 15.41 -1.95 -31.00
CA ALA A 173 16.58 -2.86 -30.86
C ALA A 173 16.18 -4.19 -30.18
N ILE A 174 15.30 -4.14 -29.17
CA ILE A 174 14.78 -5.36 -28.52
C ILE A 174 13.97 -6.21 -29.51
N LYS A 175 13.12 -5.60 -30.33
CA LYS A 175 12.34 -6.31 -31.36
C LYS A 175 13.25 -6.95 -32.43
N ASP A 176 14.24 -6.22 -32.90
CA ASP A 176 15.16 -6.66 -33.95
C ASP A 176 16.10 -7.79 -33.48
N ALA A 177 16.38 -7.85 -32.17
CA ALA A 177 17.21 -8.90 -31.58
C ALA A 177 16.53 -10.29 -31.55
N HIS A 178 15.21 -10.38 -31.72
CA HIS A 178 14.43 -11.63 -31.72
C HIS A 178 14.78 -12.55 -30.52
N PHE A 179 14.91 -11.98 -29.32
CA PHE A 179 15.26 -12.76 -28.13
C PHE A 179 14.32 -13.92 -27.88
N LYS A 180 14.88 -15.06 -27.48
CA LYS A 180 14.13 -16.20 -26.96
C LYS A 180 14.07 -16.06 -25.44
N VAL A 181 12.88 -15.88 -24.90
CA VAL A 181 12.64 -15.69 -23.47
C VAL A 181 11.95 -16.91 -22.90
N VAL A 182 12.46 -17.45 -21.78
CA VAL A 182 11.78 -18.46 -20.96
C VAL A 182 11.42 -17.79 -19.64
N LEU A 183 10.15 -17.84 -19.29
CA LEU A 183 9.62 -17.32 -18.03
C LEU A 183 9.19 -18.50 -17.16
N ASP A 184 9.71 -18.54 -15.92
CA ASP A 184 9.31 -19.45 -14.87
C ASP A 184 8.88 -18.61 -13.67
N ALA A 185 7.59 -18.72 -13.23
CA ALA A 185 6.96 -17.90 -12.18
C ALA A 185 6.20 -18.75 -11.16
#